data_b6264cf50e880cca072b656b42202550
#
_entry.id   b6264cf50e880cca072b656b42202550
#
_cell.length_a   1.000
_cell.length_b   1.000
_cell.length_c   1.000
_cell.angle_alpha   90.00
_cell.angle_beta   90.00
_cell.angle_gamma   90.00
#
_symmetry.space_group_name_H-M   'P 1'
#
loop_
_entity.id
_entity.type
_entity.pdbx_description
1 polymer ?
#
loop_
_entity_poly.entity_id
_entity_poly.type
_entity_poly.pdbx_seq_one_letter_code
_entity_poly.pdbx_strand_id
1 'polypeptide(L)'
;MRVTMGNYEIDDDSGRIDPDAAVAFLTTQAYWGRWRGAEDIKEQISQAWRLVGAYDQDGAMVGFARAFGDGGSIYLADVYVLPEHRGAGLGKAVVKAMIEDGPGGTLRWMLHTSDAHGLYRGFGFSAPDHRYLERPAREPAASPQSSASPQSSASLAPSRDPLDTGPLTGDHVRLEPLGYHHAHALLNAAAGGADLYRWTPMPLEGDEDQMRRYIETALVMRDKRTAVPYAVVRIEDDTVIGSTRFHQLDYWPWPGREAGPPVPDVCEIGWTWLSKDAIRTAANTEMKRLMLTHAFETWQVRSVCLHTDARNERSRAAIERIGGRFEGVLRAHRMAADLIPRDSARYSVTADEWPAVKRHLAVLSDRLGQGRLASAARWCLSGQHWLLRWGRATDRQPTEAA
;
A
#
# COMPACT_ATOMS: atom_id res chain seq x y z
N MET A 1 -21.54 32.34 13.92
CA MET A 1 -21.89 32.59 12.49
C MET A 1 -23.12 31.75 12.15
N ARG A 2 -24.08 32.29 11.41
CA ARG A 2 -25.29 31.56 10.98
C ARG A 2 -25.61 31.93 9.52
N VAL A 3 -25.66 30.89 8.65
CA VAL A 3 -25.89 31.09 7.21
C VAL A 3 -26.98 30.13 6.73
N THR A 4 -27.94 30.65 5.95
CA THR A 4 -29.01 29.87 5.34
C THR A 4 -28.60 29.48 3.91
N MET A 5 -28.80 28.22 3.53
CA MET A 5 -28.55 27.67 2.19
C MET A 5 -29.76 26.81 1.77
N GLY A 6 -30.66 27.38 0.98
CA GLY A 6 -31.92 26.72 0.62
C GLY A 6 -32.71 26.32 1.85
N ASN A 7 -32.98 25.05 2.03
CA ASN A 7 -33.71 24.49 3.16
C ASN A 7 -32.83 24.13 4.36
N TYR A 8 -31.56 24.54 4.35
CA TYR A 8 -30.60 24.22 5.40
C TYR A 8 -30.08 25.48 6.09
N GLU A 9 -29.75 25.32 7.35
CA GLU A 9 -29.04 26.31 8.15
C GLU A 9 -27.67 25.77 8.55
N ILE A 10 -26.62 26.57 8.41
CA ILE A 10 -25.25 26.21 8.84
C ILE A 10 -24.89 27.16 9.97
N ASP A 11 -24.45 26.60 11.08
CA ASP A 11 -24.21 27.33 12.32
C ASP A 11 -22.97 26.82 13.05
N ASP A 12 -22.21 27.71 13.69
CA ASP A 12 -21.06 27.39 14.54
C ASP A 12 -21.34 27.54 16.05
N ASP A 13 -22.63 27.62 16.42
CA ASP A 13 -23.02 27.57 17.81
C ASP A 13 -22.83 26.16 18.40
N SER A 14 -21.84 26.04 19.26
CA SER A 14 -21.51 24.72 19.89
C SER A 14 -22.65 24.20 20.76
N GLY A 15 -23.53 25.08 21.26
CA GLY A 15 -24.73 24.70 22.04
C GLY A 15 -25.81 24.00 21.22
N ARG A 16 -25.72 24.05 19.88
CA ARG A 16 -26.68 23.39 18.98
C ARG A 16 -26.16 22.03 18.46
N ILE A 17 -24.89 21.74 18.67
CA ILE A 17 -24.30 20.45 18.23
C ILE A 17 -24.95 19.32 19.03
N ASP A 18 -25.40 18.30 18.33
CA ASP A 18 -25.87 17.05 18.90
C ASP A 18 -24.74 16.02 18.92
N PRO A 19 -24.08 15.79 20.10
CA PRO A 19 -22.98 14.84 20.19
C PRO A 19 -23.42 13.40 19.97
N ASP A 20 -24.66 13.05 20.31
CA ASP A 20 -25.17 11.69 20.13
C ASP A 20 -25.43 11.38 18.65
N ALA A 21 -25.94 12.32 17.89
CA ALA A 21 -26.06 12.20 16.43
C ALA A 21 -24.68 12.07 15.77
N ALA A 22 -23.69 12.85 16.22
CA ALA A 22 -22.31 12.73 15.71
C ALA A 22 -21.70 11.37 16.05
N VAL A 23 -21.84 10.89 17.28
CA VAL A 23 -21.41 9.54 17.70
C VAL A 23 -22.06 8.46 16.85
N ALA A 24 -23.38 8.52 16.67
CA ALA A 24 -24.11 7.54 15.87
C ALA A 24 -23.58 7.44 14.43
N PHE A 25 -23.34 8.57 13.77
CA PHE A 25 -22.78 8.58 12.42
C PHE A 25 -21.31 8.07 12.40
N LEU A 26 -20.47 8.60 13.25
CA LEU A 26 -19.03 8.33 13.24
C LEU A 26 -18.71 6.87 13.58
N THR A 27 -19.49 6.26 14.46
CA THR A 27 -19.25 4.84 14.84
C THR A 27 -19.84 3.84 13.87
N THR A 28 -20.85 4.21 13.08
CA THR A 28 -21.58 3.26 12.21
C THR A 28 -21.31 3.47 10.72
N GLN A 29 -21.21 4.72 10.25
CA GLN A 29 -21.14 5.04 8.82
C GLN A 29 -19.80 5.58 8.36
N ALA A 30 -19.05 6.26 9.24
CA ALA A 30 -17.76 6.85 8.88
C ALA A 30 -16.62 5.83 8.98
N TYR A 31 -15.92 5.54 7.87
CA TYR A 31 -14.76 4.62 7.86
C TYR A 31 -13.63 5.10 8.79
N TRP A 32 -13.52 6.41 9.01
CA TRP A 32 -12.48 7.03 9.85
C TRP A 32 -12.86 7.14 11.32
N GLY A 33 -14.09 6.81 11.72
CA GLY A 33 -14.60 6.96 13.09
C GLY A 33 -14.80 5.67 13.85
N ARG A 34 -14.97 4.54 13.17
CA ARG A 34 -15.44 3.25 13.72
C ARG A 34 -14.57 2.65 14.83
N TRP A 35 -13.31 3.02 14.93
CA TRP A 35 -12.37 2.52 15.95
C TRP A 35 -12.39 3.34 17.25
N ARG A 36 -13.13 4.45 17.29
CA ARG A 36 -13.24 5.32 18.48
C ARG A 36 -14.43 4.94 19.33
N GLY A 37 -14.25 5.02 20.64
CA GLY A 37 -15.35 4.87 21.60
C GLY A 37 -16.32 6.07 21.58
N ALA A 38 -17.57 5.85 21.97
CA ALA A 38 -18.58 6.93 22.02
C ALA A 38 -18.15 8.07 22.96
N GLU A 39 -17.61 7.73 24.12
CA GLU A 39 -17.13 8.71 25.10
C GLU A 39 -15.93 9.51 24.57
N ASP A 40 -15.00 8.85 23.89
CA ASP A 40 -13.85 9.53 23.25
C ASP A 40 -14.31 10.57 22.23
N ILE A 41 -15.32 10.24 21.41
CA ILE A 41 -15.88 11.17 20.41
C ILE A 41 -16.56 12.36 21.11
N LYS A 42 -17.33 12.14 22.15
CA LYS A 42 -17.96 13.22 22.94
C LYS A 42 -16.91 14.14 23.58
N GLU A 43 -15.87 13.55 24.16
CA GLU A 43 -14.76 14.32 24.72
C GLU A 43 -14.05 15.15 23.64
N GLN A 44 -13.75 14.57 22.47
CA GLN A 44 -13.16 15.27 21.34
C GLN A 44 -14.03 16.40 20.81
N ILE A 45 -15.36 16.24 20.83
CA ILE A 45 -16.32 17.31 20.49
C ILE A 45 -16.25 18.43 21.52
N SER A 46 -16.26 18.12 22.80
CA SER A 46 -16.22 19.11 23.89
C SER A 46 -14.93 19.92 23.94
N GLN A 47 -13.83 19.34 23.49
CA GLN A 47 -12.49 19.97 23.43
C GLN A 47 -12.18 20.60 22.07
N ALA A 48 -13.11 20.60 21.14
CA ALA A 48 -12.89 21.14 19.80
C ALA A 48 -12.60 22.64 19.84
N TRP A 49 -11.63 23.08 19.04
CA TRP A 49 -11.38 24.51 18.82
C TRP A 49 -12.55 25.20 18.13
N ARG A 50 -13.19 24.49 17.18
CA ARG A 50 -14.38 24.96 16.47
C ARG A 50 -15.24 23.77 16.03
N LEU A 51 -16.56 24.00 16.07
CA LEU A 51 -17.60 23.10 15.58
C LEU A 51 -18.47 23.83 14.57
N VAL A 52 -18.95 23.12 13.54
CA VAL A 52 -19.95 23.61 12.60
C VAL A 52 -20.97 22.52 12.37
N GLY A 53 -22.23 22.83 12.61
CA GLY A 53 -23.39 21.99 12.33
C GLY A 53 -24.13 22.47 11.07
N ALA A 54 -24.71 21.55 10.34
CA ALA A 54 -25.72 21.82 9.32
C ALA A 54 -27.05 21.21 9.76
N TYR A 55 -28.12 21.99 9.68
CA TYR A 55 -29.43 21.64 10.19
C TYR A 55 -30.47 21.73 9.07
N ASP A 56 -31.43 20.83 9.08
CA ASP A 56 -32.59 20.87 8.19
C ASP A 56 -33.68 21.83 8.70
N GLN A 57 -34.83 21.86 8.02
CA GLN A 57 -35.97 22.69 8.37
C GLN A 57 -36.61 22.36 9.72
N ASP A 58 -36.48 21.14 10.17
CA ASP A 58 -36.98 20.65 11.45
C ASP A 58 -35.97 20.89 12.60
N GLY A 59 -34.80 21.46 12.28
CA GLY A 59 -33.71 21.72 13.21
C GLY A 59 -32.87 20.51 13.57
N ALA A 60 -33.02 19.40 12.87
CA ALA A 60 -32.17 18.22 13.05
C ALA A 60 -30.78 18.43 12.46
N MET A 61 -29.73 17.98 13.15
CA MET A 61 -28.35 18.05 12.66
C MET A 61 -28.11 17.00 11.59
N VAL A 62 -27.95 17.43 10.33
CA VAL A 62 -27.79 16.59 9.14
C VAL A 62 -26.37 16.65 8.55
N GLY A 63 -25.51 17.49 9.09
CA GLY A 63 -24.10 17.61 8.72
C GLY A 63 -23.28 18.18 9.86
N PHE A 64 -22.00 17.87 9.86
CA PHE A 64 -21.11 18.24 10.95
C PHE A 64 -19.67 18.39 10.46
N ALA A 65 -18.91 19.24 11.12
CA ALA A 65 -17.47 19.34 11.03
C ALA A 65 -16.87 19.75 12.36
N ARG A 66 -15.70 19.23 12.68
CA ARG A 66 -14.94 19.53 13.88
C ARG A 66 -13.52 19.96 13.50
N ALA A 67 -12.97 20.96 14.20
CA ALA A 67 -11.60 21.36 14.07
C ALA A 67 -10.90 21.45 15.42
N PHE A 68 -9.61 21.13 15.46
CA PHE A 68 -8.77 21.29 16.64
C PHE A 68 -7.37 21.81 16.24
N GLY A 69 -6.69 22.51 17.15
CA GLY A 69 -5.38 23.08 16.89
C GLY A 69 -4.96 24.04 17.99
N ASP A 70 -3.79 24.63 17.82
CA ASP A 70 -3.11 25.50 18.78
C ASP A 70 -3.12 27.01 18.40
N GLY A 71 -3.88 27.36 17.33
CA GLY A 71 -3.92 28.72 16.78
C GLY A 71 -2.84 29.01 15.75
N GLY A 72 -1.83 28.15 15.59
CA GLY A 72 -0.82 28.22 14.50
C GLY A 72 -1.12 27.24 13.37
N SER A 73 -1.68 26.10 13.71
CA SER A 73 -2.10 25.05 12.76
C SER A 73 -3.39 24.42 13.23
N ILE A 74 -4.29 24.19 12.30
CA ILE A 74 -5.61 23.62 12.57
C ILE A 74 -5.75 22.30 11.81
N TYR A 75 -6.25 21.28 12.50
CA TYR A 75 -6.62 20.01 11.90
C TYR A 75 -8.15 19.93 11.74
N LEU A 76 -8.61 19.75 10.51
CA LEU A 76 -10.02 19.52 10.17
C LEU A 76 -10.34 18.03 10.29
N ALA A 77 -11.29 17.71 11.13
CA ALA A 77 -11.71 16.35 11.43
C ALA A 77 -13.23 16.17 11.32
N ASP A 78 -13.65 14.93 11.21
CA ASP A 78 -15.04 14.48 11.36
C ASP A 78 -16.06 15.22 10.48
N VAL A 79 -15.67 15.55 9.25
CA VAL A 79 -16.57 16.20 8.28
C VAL A 79 -17.52 15.18 7.67
N TYR A 80 -18.82 15.37 7.87
CA TYR A 80 -19.82 14.52 7.22
C TYR A 80 -21.09 15.28 6.87
N VAL A 81 -21.87 14.71 5.95
CA VAL A 81 -23.28 15.02 5.66
C VAL A 81 -24.00 13.68 5.55
N LEU A 82 -25.17 13.58 6.18
CA LEU A 82 -26.00 12.38 6.11
C LEU A 82 -26.34 12.03 4.65
N PRO A 83 -26.37 10.73 4.27
CA PRO A 83 -26.52 10.31 2.89
C PRO A 83 -27.71 10.94 2.15
N GLU A 84 -28.87 11.06 2.82
CA GLU A 84 -30.12 11.59 2.31
C GLU A 84 -30.07 13.09 2.02
N HIS A 85 -29.11 13.82 2.58
CA HIS A 85 -28.92 15.27 2.41
C HIS A 85 -27.73 15.62 1.50
N ARG A 86 -27.10 14.60 0.86
CA ARG A 86 -25.99 14.79 -0.08
C ARG A 86 -26.49 15.27 -1.45
N GLY A 87 -25.57 15.78 -2.25
CA GLY A 87 -25.88 16.28 -3.60
C GLY A 87 -26.33 17.74 -3.68
N ALA A 88 -26.81 18.33 -2.57
CA ALA A 88 -27.24 19.73 -2.50
C ALA A 88 -26.09 20.74 -2.23
N GLY A 89 -24.83 20.31 -2.24
CA GLY A 89 -23.68 21.19 -1.96
C GLY A 89 -23.42 21.44 -0.47
N LEU A 90 -24.16 20.78 0.43
CA LEU A 90 -24.11 21.03 1.87
C LEU A 90 -22.71 20.76 2.47
N GLY A 91 -22.02 19.70 2.03
CA GLY A 91 -20.65 19.42 2.46
C GLY A 91 -19.67 20.54 2.11
N LYS A 92 -19.80 21.13 0.91
CA LYS A 92 -19.00 22.29 0.53
C LYS A 92 -19.30 23.52 1.41
N ALA A 93 -20.55 23.72 1.74
CA ALA A 93 -20.96 24.84 2.59
C ALA A 93 -20.48 24.70 4.04
N VAL A 94 -20.54 23.48 4.62
CA VAL A 94 -19.99 23.17 5.96
C VAL A 94 -18.48 23.43 6.00
N VAL A 95 -17.73 22.95 5.00
CA VAL A 95 -16.28 23.16 4.93
C VAL A 95 -15.94 24.64 4.73
N LYS A 96 -16.69 25.36 3.88
CA LYS A 96 -16.53 26.80 3.70
C LYS A 96 -16.76 27.55 5.01
N ALA A 97 -17.85 27.25 5.70
CA ALA A 97 -18.18 27.84 6.99
C ALA A 97 -17.06 27.58 8.02
N MET A 98 -16.52 26.38 8.06
CA MET A 98 -15.45 26.01 8.98
C MET A 98 -14.15 26.77 8.71
N ILE A 99 -13.73 26.88 7.45
CA ILE A 99 -12.41 27.39 7.05
C ILE A 99 -12.46 28.89 6.73
N GLU A 100 -13.30 29.29 5.75
CA GLU A 100 -13.25 30.64 5.16
C GLU A 100 -14.05 31.65 5.93
N ASP A 101 -15.25 31.29 6.40
CA ASP A 101 -16.18 32.19 7.07
C ASP A 101 -15.91 32.26 8.59
N GLY A 102 -14.82 31.71 9.08
CA GLY A 102 -14.47 31.60 10.48
C GLY A 102 -13.15 32.27 10.87
N PRO A 103 -12.77 32.19 12.15
CA PRO A 103 -11.55 32.84 12.67
C PRO A 103 -10.26 32.20 12.15
N GLY A 104 -10.35 31.06 11.45
CA GLY A 104 -9.20 30.30 10.93
C GLY A 104 -8.86 30.55 9.47
N GLY A 105 -9.49 31.49 8.78
CA GLY A 105 -9.36 31.69 7.33
C GLY A 105 -7.92 31.98 6.84
N THR A 106 -7.05 32.48 7.70
CA THR A 106 -5.63 32.76 7.39
C THR A 106 -4.66 31.75 8.00
N LEU A 107 -5.14 30.75 8.73
CA LEU A 107 -4.32 29.75 9.40
C LEU A 107 -3.95 28.60 8.46
N ARG A 108 -2.94 27.84 8.88
CA ARG A 108 -2.59 26.60 8.20
C ARG A 108 -3.55 25.49 8.57
N TRP A 109 -4.18 24.88 7.58
CA TRP A 109 -5.11 23.77 7.75
C TRP A 109 -4.49 22.44 7.31
N MET A 110 -4.82 21.38 8.01
CA MET A 110 -4.42 20.00 7.72
C MET A 110 -5.63 19.09 7.83
N LEU A 111 -5.64 18.00 7.08
CA LEU A 111 -6.65 16.94 7.17
C LEU A 111 -6.14 15.64 6.56
N HIS A 112 -6.82 14.53 6.87
CA HIS A 112 -6.69 13.26 6.14
C HIS A 112 -8.03 12.90 5.50
N THR A 113 -8.02 12.48 4.24
CA THR A 113 -9.20 12.00 3.52
C THR A 113 -8.79 10.95 2.50
N SER A 114 -9.62 9.91 2.32
CA SER A 114 -9.43 8.89 1.28
C SER A 114 -10.22 9.18 0.01
N ASP A 115 -11.32 9.93 0.08
CA ASP A 115 -12.33 10.04 -0.98
C ASP A 115 -12.73 11.48 -1.36
N ALA A 116 -12.47 12.47 -0.51
CA ALA A 116 -12.95 13.84 -0.69
C ALA A 116 -11.89 14.82 -1.23
N HIS A 117 -10.81 14.38 -1.84
CA HIS A 117 -9.73 15.24 -2.36
C HIS A 117 -10.25 16.34 -3.30
N GLY A 118 -11.26 16.05 -4.14
CA GLY A 118 -11.85 17.02 -5.04
C GLY A 118 -12.54 18.18 -4.31
N LEU A 119 -13.20 17.89 -3.19
CA LEU A 119 -13.82 18.90 -2.34
C LEU A 119 -12.76 19.84 -1.75
N TYR A 120 -11.75 19.28 -1.11
CA TYR A 120 -10.74 20.05 -0.38
C TYR A 120 -9.78 20.83 -1.28
N ARG A 121 -9.50 20.34 -2.49
CA ARG A 121 -8.75 21.13 -3.50
C ARG A 121 -9.43 22.47 -3.82
N GLY A 122 -10.77 22.51 -3.82
CA GLY A 122 -11.53 23.72 -4.00
C GLY A 122 -11.34 24.78 -2.88
N PHE A 123 -10.74 24.39 -1.75
CA PHE A 123 -10.39 25.23 -0.60
C PHE A 123 -8.87 25.38 -0.45
N GLY A 124 -8.08 25.13 -1.50
CA GLY A 124 -6.64 25.33 -1.51
C GLY A 124 -5.81 24.20 -0.88
N PHE A 125 -6.42 23.08 -0.48
CA PHE A 125 -5.64 21.94 0.01
C PHE A 125 -4.89 21.23 -1.12
N SER A 126 -3.65 20.88 -0.85
CA SER A 126 -2.78 20.10 -1.72
C SER A 126 -2.10 18.99 -0.92
N ALA A 127 -1.49 18.03 -1.60
CA ALA A 127 -0.65 17.04 -0.94
C ALA A 127 0.45 17.73 -0.12
N PRO A 128 0.76 17.27 1.10
CA PRO A 128 1.81 17.85 1.92
C PRO A 128 3.18 17.70 1.24
N ASP A 129 4.08 18.62 1.51
CA ASP A 129 5.46 18.57 1.01
C ASP A 129 6.34 17.60 1.83
N HIS A 130 7.59 17.43 1.40
CA HIS A 130 8.58 16.53 2.02
C HIS A 130 8.94 16.87 3.49
N ARG A 131 8.47 18.00 4.03
CA ARG A 131 8.70 18.41 5.43
C ARG A 131 7.65 17.87 6.38
N TYR A 132 6.55 17.30 5.86
CA TYR A 132 5.52 16.68 6.68
C TYR A 132 5.96 15.29 7.11
N LEU A 133 5.94 15.04 8.43
CA LEU A 133 6.22 13.73 9.01
C LEU A 133 5.04 13.33 9.88
N GLU A 134 4.57 12.11 9.73
CA GLU A 134 3.53 11.51 10.55
C GLU A 134 4.08 10.29 11.28
N ARG A 135 3.69 10.17 12.54
CA ARG A 135 3.92 8.95 13.31
C ARG A 135 2.58 8.27 13.59
N PRO A 136 2.31 7.09 13.02
CA PRO A 136 1.09 6.34 13.29
C PRO A 136 0.92 6.04 14.78
N ALA A 137 -0.33 5.89 15.22
CA ALA A 137 -0.63 5.42 16.56
C ALA A 137 0.04 4.07 16.82
N ARG A 138 0.65 3.91 18.00
CA ARG A 138 1.16 2.62 18.47
C ARG A 138 0.05 1.92 19.24
N GLU A 139 -0.12 0.63 19.02
CA GLU A 139 -0.95 -0.18 19.92
C GLU A 139 -0.35 -0.08 21.33
N PRO A 140 -1.19 0.13 22.37
CA PRO A 140 -0.70 0.09 23.75
C PRO A 140 -0.04 -1.26 24.01
N ALA A 141 1.16 -1.25 24.58
CA ALA A 141 1.81 -2.48 25.03
C ALA A 141 0.84 -3.20 25.99
N ALA A 142 0.52 -4.46 25.69
CA ALA A 142 -0.34 -5.25 26.54
C ALA A 142 0.22 -5.26 27.97
N SER A 143 -0.54 -4.75 28.93
CA SER A 143 -0.18 -4.82 30.35
C SER A 143 -0.04 -6.30 30.76
N PRO A 144 0.96 -6.68 31.56
CA PRO A 144 1.14 -8.06 31.98
C PRO A 144 -0.07 -8.52 32.77
N GLN A 145 -0.88 -9.38 32.17
CA GLN A 145 -2.04 -9.96 32.82
C GLN A 145 -1.61 -11.09 33.78
N SER A 146 -2.02 -10.94 35.00
CA SER A 146 -2.03 -11.94 36.09
C SER A 146 -2.68 -13.24 35.59
N SER A 147 -2.01 -14.36 35.91
CA SER A 147 -2.43 -15.73 35.64
C SER A 147 -3.80 -16.05 36.28
N ALA A 148 -4.80 -16.27 35.44
CA ALA A 148 -6.02 -16.99 35.79
C ALA A 148 -6.40 -17.94 34.66
N SER A 149 -6.66 -19.20 35.01
CA SER A 149 -6.90 -20.35 34.16
C SER A 149 -8.10 -20.24 33.20
N PRO A 150 -8.18 -21.09 32.17
CA PRO A 150 -8.99 -20.82 31.00
C PRO A 150 -10.46 -21.23 31.19
N GLN A 151 -11.37 -20.30 30.99
CA GLN A 151 -12.75 -20.63 30.65
C GLN A 151 -13.01 -20.17 29.21
N SER A 152 -13.38 -21.15 28.40
CA SER A 152 -13.79 -21.08 27.05
C SER A 152 -14.89 -20.03 26.82
N SER A 153 -14.55 -18.95 26.13
CA SER A 153 -15.51 -18.16 25.36
C SER A 153 -14.77 -17.65 24.13
N ALA A 154 -15.19 -18.10 22.96
CA ALA A 154 -14.66 -17.64 21.67
C ALA A 154 -14.91 -16.14 21.53
N SER A 155 -13.91 -15.33 21.88
CA SER A 155 -13.85 -13.90 21.57
C SER A 155 -13.48 -13.78 20.09
N LEU A 156 -14.41 -13.29 19.28
CA LEU A 156 -14.15 -12.83 17.91
C LEU A 156 -13.14 -11.68 17.98
N ALA A 157 -11.89 -11.96 17.63
CA ALA A 157 -10.90 -10.93 17.40
C ALA A 157 -11.43 -9.94 16.32
N PRO A 158 -11.13 -8.62 16.41
CA PRO A 158 -11.51 -7.69 15.36
C PRO A 158 -10.94 -8.20 14.04
N SER A 159 -11.81 -8.41 13.03
CA SER A 159 -11.40 -8.92 11.73
C SER A 159 -10.50 -7.87 11.07
N ARG A 160 -9.20 -8.13 10.96
CA ARG A 160 -8.28 -7.35 10.13
C ARG A 160 -8.86 -7.31 8.71
N ASP A 161 -8.76 -6.15 8.05
CA ASP A 161 -9.08 -6.05 6.63
C ASP A 161 -8.28 -7.13 5.87
N PRO A 162 -8.93 -8.05 5.13
CA PRO A 162 -8.23 -9.12 4.43
C PRO A 162 -7.20 -8.64 3.41
N LEU A 163 -7.28 -7.36 2.99
CA LEU A 163 -6.31 -6.75 2.10
C LEU A 163 -5.13 -6.09 2.86
N ASP A 164 -5.22 -5.96 4.18
CA ASP A 164 -4.07 -5.60 5.02
C ASP A 164 -3.25 -6.86 5.32
N THR A 165 -2.43 -7.23 4.37
CA THR A 165 -1.69 -8.50 4.39
C THR A 165 -0.46 -8.47 5.28
N GLY A 166 -0.02 -7.28 5.71
CA GLY A 166 1.29 -7.13 6.33
C GLY A 166 2.45 -7.51 5.40
N PRO A 167 3.68 -7.65 5.94
CA PRO A 167 4.83 -8.11 5.18
C PRO A 167 4.75 -9.62 4.88
N LEU A 168 5.15 -10.01 3.65
CA LEU A 168 5.32 -11.42 3.27
C LEU A 168 6.82 -11.74 3.23
N THR A 169 7.29 -12.63 4.10
CA THR A 169 8.72 -12.88 4.29
C THR A 169 9.11 -14.27 3.81
N GLY A 170 10.16 -14.34 3.00
CA GLY A 170 10.82 -15.56 2.52
C GLY A 170 12.23 -15.69 3.06
N ASP A 171 13.07 -16.43 2.35
CA ASP A 171 14.48 -16.66 2.70
C ASP A 171 15.41 -15.60 2.07
N HIS A 172 15.06 -15.08 0.89
CA HIS A 172 15.86 -14.15 0.10
C HIS A 172 15.23 -12.76 0.01
N VAL A 173 13.89 -12.69 0.01
CA VAL A 173 13.18 -11.43 -0.11
C VAL A 173 12.05 -11.31 0.91
N ARG A 174 11.81 -10.06 1.32
CA ARG A 174 10.65 -9.63 2.08
C ARG A 174 9.83 -8.66 1.22
N LEU A 175 8.53 -8.86 1.16
CA LEU A 175 7.60 -7.94 0.51
C LEU A 175 7.00 -7.05 1.61
N GLU A 176 7.35 -5.78 1.61
CA GLU A 176 6.82 -4.81 2.56
C GLU A 176 5.66 -4.03 1.93
N PRO A 177 4.57 -3.76 2.67
CA PRO A 177 3.53 -2.86 2.19
C PRO A 177 4.15 -1.56 1.68
N LEU A 178 3.85 -1.20 0.44
CA LEU A 178 4.45 -0.04 -0.21
C LEU A 178 4.04 1.26 0.49
N GLY A 179 5.01 2.14 0.74
CA GLY A 179 4.83 3.46 1.32
C GLY A 179 5.80 4.49 0.77
N TYR A 180 5.55 5.77 1.04
CA TYR A 180 6.39 6.87 0.55
C TYR A 180 7.84 6.82 1.06
N HIS A 181 8.09 6.18 2.20
CA HIS A 181 9.44 5.97 2.74
C HIS A 181 10.33 5.10 1.84
N HIS A 182 9.74 4.34 0.91
CA HIS A 182 10.49 3.56 -0.08
C HIS A 182 10.95 4.39 -1.29
N ALA A 183 10.52 5.66 -1.44
CA ALA A 183 10.72 6.42 -2.67
C ALA A 183 12.19 6.53 -3.07
N HIS A 184 13.05 6.97 -2.16
CA HIS A 184 14.49 7.12 -2.41
C HIS A 184 15.16 5.78 -2.75
N ALA A 185 14.84 4.72 -2.00
CA ALA A 185 15.41 3.39 -2.21
C ALA A 185 14.93 2.77 -3.55
N LEU A 186 13.66 2.95 -3.92
CA LEU A 186 13.14 2.50 -5.22
C LEU A 186 13.76 3.27 -6.39
N LEU A 187 14.00 4.58 -6.23
CA LEU A 187 14.70 5.37 -7.24
C LEU A 187 16.12 4.83 -7.49
N ASN A 188 16.84 4.53 -6.41
CA ASN A 188 18.18 3.92 -6.50
C ASN A 188 18.12 2.53 -7.15
N ALA A 189 17.14 1.71 -6.81
CA ALA A 189 16.93 0.38 -7.40
C ALA A 189 16.62 0.43 -8.91
N ALA A 190 15.99 1.51 -9.38
CA ALA A 190 15.66 1.73 -10.80
C ALA A 190 16.84 2.23 -11.63
N ALA A 191 17.88 2.76 -11.00
CA ALA A 191 19.00 3.40 -11.68
C ALA A 191 19.73 2.45 -12.67
N GLY A 192 20.04 2.97 -13.86
CA GLY A 192 20.79 2.25 -14.90
C GLY A 192 20.03 1.10 -15.57
N GLY A 193 18.71 1.03 -15.41
CA GLY A 193 17.87 -0.04 -15.91
C GLY A 193 16.97 0.27 -17.10
N ALA A 194 17.17 1.36 -17.84
CA ALA A 194 16.26 1.82 -18.91
C ALA A 194 15.82 0.69 -19.87
N ASP A 195 16.76 -0.07 -20.42
CA ASP A 195 16.44 -1.19 -21.33
C ASP A 195 15.67 -2.33 -20.65
N LEU A 196 15.85 -2.50 -19.34
CA LEU A 196 15.17 -3.56 -18.58
C LEU A 196 13.68 -3.26 -18.38
N TYR A 197 13.35 -1.98 -18.27
CA TYR A 197 12.02 -1.52 -17.87
C TYR A 197 11.18 -0.98 -19.03
N ARG A 198 11.67 -1.08 -20.28
CA ARG A 198 10.98 -0.55 -21.46
C ARG A 198 9.49 -0.98 -21.58
N TRP A 199 9.12 -2.08 -20.93
CA TRP A 199 7.76 -2.61 -20.92
C TRP A 199 6.96 -2.28 -19.65
N THR A 200 7.58 -1.57 -18.68
CA THR A 200 6.98 -1.27 -17.39
C THR A 200 6.84 0.24 -17.23
N PRO A 201 5.62 0.78 -17.04
CA PRO A 201 5.41 2.21 -16.85
C PRO A 201 5.87 2.63 -15.44
N MET A 202 7.16 2.93 -15.28
CA MET A 202 7.77 3.41 -14.06
C MET A 202 8.75 4.54 -14.37
N PRO A 203 9.08 5.41 -13.40
CA PRO A 203 10.11 6.43 -13.57
C PRO A 203 11.48 5.77 -13.73
N LEU A 204 12.11 5.92 -14.89
CA LEU A 204 13.41 5.31 -15.23
C LEU A 204 14.57 6.25 -14.94
N GLU A 205 14.37 7.54 -15.23
CA GLU A 205 15.34 8.62 -15.10
C GLU A 205 14.59 9.79 -14.45
N GLY A 206 14.25 9.64 -13.21
CA GLY A 206 13.43 10.63 -12.53
C GLY A 206 14.11 11.14 -11.28
N ASP A 207 13.57 12.22 -10.81
CA ASP A 207 13.76 12.67 -9.45
C ASP A 207 12.89 11.85 -8.49
N GLU A 208 13.11 12.03 -7.21
CA GLU A 208 12.34 11.37 -6.17
C GLU A 208 10.84 11.72 -6.24
N ASP A 209 10.48 12.90 -6.76
CA ASP A 209 9.09 13.32 -6.91
C ASP A 209 8.33 12.47 -7.94
N GLN A 210 8.99 12.06 -9.03
CA GLN A 210 8.38 11.13 -9.99
C GLN A 210 8.17 9.75 -9.36
N MET A 211 9.13 9.26 -8.58
CA MET A 211 8.98 8.00 -7.84
C MET A 211 7.87 8.10 -6.78
N ARG A 212 7.74 9.23 -6.11
CA ARG A 212 6.62 9.50 -5.18
C ARG A 212 5.27 9.45 -5.88
N ARG A 213 5.14 10.04 -7.08
CA ARG A 213 3.89 9.94 -7.89
C ARG A 213 3.59 8.51 -8.33
N TYR A 214 4.62 7.71 -8.66
CA TYR A 214 4.45 6.29 -8.95
C TYR A 214 3.89 5.53 -7.72
N ILE A 215 4.45 5.79 -6.53
CA ILE A 215 3.96 5.23 -5.27
C ILE A 215 2.54 5.72 -4.97
N GLU A 216 2.27 7.02 -5.09
CA GLU A 216 0.95 7.60 -4.89
C GLU A 216 -0.12 6.89 -5.72
N THR A 217 0.17 6.65 -7.00
CA THR A 217 -0.74 5.90 -7.89
C THR A 217 -1.06 4.51 -7.32
N ALA A 218 -0.06 3.83 -6.78
CA ALA A 218 -0.24 2.51 -6.17
C ALA A 218 -1.06 2.57 -4.88
N LEU A 219 -0.81 3.59 -4.04
CA LEU A 219 -1.53 3.80 -2.78
C LEU A 219 -3.00 4.19 -3.02
N VAL A 220 -3.27 5.02 -4.02
CA VAL A 220 -4.65 5.33 -4.46
C VAL A 220 -5.40 4.06 -4.90
N MET A 221 -4.74 3.14 -5.60
CA MET A 221 -5.35 1.85 -5.95
C MET A 221 -5.60 0.98 -4.70
N ARG A 222 -4.69 1.00 -3.72
CA ARG A 222 -4.87 0.32 -2.42
C ARG A 222 -6.09 0.87 -1.68
N ASP A 223 -6.18 2.19 -1.55
CA ASP A 223 -7.25 2.87 -0.83
C ASP A 223 -8.62 2.64 -1.50
N LYS A 224 -8.65 2.47 -2.83
CA LYS A 224 -9.82 2.02 -3.60
C LYS A 224 -10.07 0.51 -3.51
N ARG A 225 -9.26 -0.24 -2.77
CA ARG A 225 -9.34 -1.70 -2.64
C ARG A 225 -9.20 -2.44 -3.98
N THR A 226 -8.48 -1.87 -4.94
CA THR A 226 -8.24 -2.47 -6.26
C THR A 226 -6.82 -3.01 -6.43
N ALA A 227 -5.93 -2.77 -5.44
CA ALA A 227 -4.58 -3.30 -5.42
C ALA A 227 -4.03 -3.45 -3.99
N VAL A 228 -3.01 -4.32 -3.85
CA VAL A 228 -2.18 -4.45 -2.65
C VAL A 228 -0.72 -4.35 -3.11
N PRO A 229 -0.11 -3.15 -3.01
CA PRO A 229 1.23 -2.90 -3.51
C PRO A 229 2.31 -3.20 -2.46
N TYR A 230 3.47 -3.68 -2.93
CA TYR A 230 4.64 -3.99 -2.12
C TYR A 230 5.93 -3.39 -2.68
N ALA A 231 6.83 -2.98 -1.79
CA ALA A 231 8.24 -2.89 -2.06
C ALA A 231 8.87 -4.29 -1.88
N VAL A 232 9.83 -4.63 -2.72
CA VAL A 232 10.60 -5.89 -2.62
C VAL A 232 11.94 -5.58 -1.98
N VAL A 233 12.19 -6.15 -0.81
CA VAL A 233 13.42 -5.95 -0.02
C VAL A 233 14.24 -7.23 -0.05
N ARG A 234 15.52 -7.13 -0.37
CA ARG A 234 16.47 -8.23 -0.27
C ARG A 234 16.89 -8.40 1.18
N ILE A 235 16.73 -9.60 1.74
CA ILE A 235 16.97 -9.88 3.17
C ILE A 235 18.46 -9.79 3.52
N GLU A 236 19.34 -10.20 2.62
CA GLU A 236 20.79 -10.26 2.85
C GLU A 236 21.40 -8.92 3.31
N ASP A 237 20.92 -7.81 2.79
CA ASP A 237 21.48 -6.47 3.03
C ASP A 237 20.42 -5.40 3.30
N ASP A 238 19.17 -5.82 3.50
CA ASP A 238 18.00 -4.95 3.74
C ASP A 238 17.76 -3.90 2.64
N THR A 239 18.20 -4.22 1.41
CA THR A 239 18.13 -3.30 0.26
C THR A 239 16.79 -3.45 -0.47
N VAL A 240 16.11 -2.34 -0.74
CA VAL A 240 14.95 -2.32 -1.64
C VAL A 240 15.42 -2.56 -3.07
N ILE A 241 14.93 -3.62 -3.69
CA ILE A 241 15.35 -4.07 -5.02
C ILE A 241 14.25 -4.01 -6.08
N GLY A 242 13.09 -3.44 -5.76
CA GLY A 242 12.01 -3.31 -6.73
C GLY A 242 10.62 -3.20 -6.11
N SER A 243 9.61 -3.40 -6.93
CA SER A 243 8.19 -3.33 -6.53
C SER A 243 7.35 -4.35 -7.28
N THR A 244 6.24 -4.75 -6.67
CA THR A 244 5.22 -5.62 -7.24
C THR A 244 3.88 -5.33 -6.58
N ARG A 245 2.77 -5.82 -7.14
CA ARG A 245 1.46 -5.69 -6.51
C ARG A 245 0.50 -6.77 -6.93
N PHE A 246 -0.44 -7.11 -6.05
CA PHE A 246 -1.74 -7.61 -6.48
C PHE A 246 -2.54 -6.45 -7.03
N HIS A 247 -3.26 -6.67 -8.10
CA HIS A 247 -4.20 -5.70 -8.66
C HIS A 247 -5.30 -6.39 -9.46
N GLN A 248 -6.25 -5.61 -10.00
CA GLN A 248 -7.43 -6.17 -10.65
C GLN A 248 -8.07 -7.25 -9.76
N LEU A 249 -8.34 -6.86 -8.52
CA LEU A 249 -9.03 -7.70 -7.56
C LEU A 249 -10.49 -7.82 -8.00
N ASP A 250 -10.94 -9.02 -8.35
CA ASP A 250 -12.29 -9.30 -8.83
C ASP A 250 -13.07 -10.05 -7.75
N TYR A 251 -14.30 -9.61 -7.51
CA TYR A 251 -15.17 -10.10 -6.44
C TYR A 251 -16.48 -10.59 -7.06
N TRP A 252 -16.69 -11.89 -7.05
CA TRP A 252 -17.85 -12.47 -7.67
C TRP A 252 -19.07 -12.45 -6.74
N PRO A 253 -20.30 -12.26 -7.28
CA PRO A 253 -21.52 -12.20 -6.49
C PRO A 253 -22.00 -13.62 -6.11
N TRP A 254 -21.33 -14.25 -5.13
CA TRP A 254 -21.73 -15.56 -4.65
C TRP A 254 -23.02 -15.48 -3.84
N PRO A 255 -24.07 -16.32 -4.14
CA PRO A 255 -25.22 -16.44 -3.28
C PRO A 255 -24.81 -16.88 -1.86
N GLY A 256 -25.31 -16.20 -0.83
CA GLY A 256 -25.05 -16.54 0.57
C GLY A 256 -23.70 -16.11 1.13
N ARG A 257 -22.90 -15.33 0.39
CA ARG A 257 -21.70 -14.71 0.94
C ARG A 257 -22.09 -13.67 2.00
N GLU A 258 -21.67 -13.91 3.26
CA GLU A 258 -21.94 -12.99 4.36
C GLU A 258 -21.33 -11.59 4.11
N ALA A 259 -21.98 -10.56 4.66
CA ALA A 259 -21.50 -9.18 4.58
C ALA A 259 -20.26 -9.02 5.48
N GLY A 260 -19.07 -9.17 4.90
CA GLY A 260 -17.78 -8.87 5.49
C GLY A 260 -16.91 -8.15 4.47
N PRO A 261 -15.74 -7.59 4.84
CA PRO A 261 -14.81 -7.08 3.86
C PRO A 261 -14.37 -8.27 2.96
N PRO A 262 -14.75 -8.26 1.66
CA PRO A 262 -14.55 -9.43 0.83
C PRO A 262 -13.07 -9.65 0.52
N VAL A 263 -12.63 -10.93 0.51
CA VAL A 263 -11.42 -11.36 -0.19
C VAL A 263 -11.72 -11.47 -1.69
N PRO A 264 -10.76 -11.21 -2.57
CA PRO A 264 -10.97 -11.36 -4.00
C PRO A 264 -11.14 -12.82 -4.40
N ASP A 265 -11.97 -13.09 -5.42
CA ASP A 265 -12.10 -14.41 -6.04
C ASP A 265 -11.02 -14.66 -7.10
N VAL A 266 -10.57 -13.58 -7.75
CA VAL A 266 -9.49 -13.57 -8.74
C VAL A 266 -8.65 -12.34 -8.54
N CYS A 267 -7.34 -12.44 -8.80
CA CYS A 267 -6.45 -11.29 -8.79
C CYS A 267 -5.39 -11.41 -9.91
N GLU A 268 -4.74 -10.30 -10.22
CA GLU A 268 -3.55 -10.26 -11.08
C GLU A 268 -2.31 -9.92 -10.25
N ILE A 269 -1.20 -10.62 -10.47
CA ILE A 269 0.11 -10.22 -9.97
C ILE A 269 0.83 -9.49 -11.11
N GLY A 270 1.06 -8.19 -10.92
CA GLY A 270 1.67 -7.36 -11.93
C GLY A 270 2.45 -6.17 -11.38
N TRP A 271 2.75 -5.20 -12.29
CA TRP A 271 3.60 -4.05 -11.98
C TRP A 271 4.96 -4.45 -11.37
N THR A 272 5.41 -5.65 -11.72
CA THR A 272 6.64 -6.23 -11.17
C THR A 272 7.86 -5.72 -11.92
N TRP A 273 8.78 -5.16 -11.18
CA TRP A 273 10.11 -4.83 -11.66
C TRP A 273 11.14 -5.05 -10.55
N LEU A 274 12.36 -5.37 -10.92
CA LEU A 274 13.48 -5.59 -10.01
C LEU A 274 14.72 -4.87 -10.54
N SER A 275 15.58 -4.42 -9.64
CA SER A 275 16.88 -3.82 -9.94
C SER A 275 17.75 -4.76 -10.79
N LYS A 276 18.71 -4.20 -11.50
CA LYS A 276 19.59 -4.92 -12.42
C LYS A 276 20.34 -6.06 -11.73
N ASP A 277 20.81 -5.86 -10.53
CA ASP A 277 21.54 -6.83 -9.72
C ASP A 277 20.65 -7.94 -9.13
N ALA A 278 19.35 -7.72 -9.02
CA ALA A 278 18.39 -8.71 -8.57
C ALA A 278 17.85 -9.62 -9.71
N ILE A 279 18.12 -9.28 -10.97
CA ILE A 279 17.68 -10.08 -12.12
C ILE A 279 18.52 -11.37 -12.21
N ARG A 280 17.87 -12.50 -12.54
CA ARG A 280 18.46 -13.85 -12.60
C ARG A 280 18.97 -14.36 -11.25
N THR A 281 18.43 -13.80 -10.16
CA THR A 281 18.59 -14.32 -8.79
C THR A 281 17.35 -15.09 -8.34
N ALA A 282 17.35 -15.55 -7.09
CA ALA A 282 16.17 -16.17 -6.46
C ALA A 282 15.01 -15.19 -6.24
N ALA A 283 15.29 -13.88 -6.23
CA ALA A 283 14.35 -12.83 -5.82
C ALA A 283 12.99 -12.90 -6.54
N ASN A 284 12.96 -12.98 -7.87
CA ASN A 284 11.70 -13.05 -8.61
C ASN A 284 10.91 -14.33 -8.34
N THR A 285 11.59 -15.47 -8.23
CA THR A 285 10.95 -16.78 -8.00
C THR A 285 10.34 -16.82 -6.61
N GLU A 286 11.07 -16.39 -5.60
CA GLU A 286 10.58 -16.36 -4.23
C GLU A 286 9.48 -15.33 -4.01
N MET A 287 9.63 -14.12 -4.53
CA MET A 287 8.58 -13.09 -4.52
C MET A 287 7.26 -13.65 -5.09
N LYS A 288 7.31 -14.32 -6.25
CA LYS A 288 6.12 -14.94 -6.85
C LYS A 288 5.59 -16.09 -6.01
N ARG A 289 6.45 -16.90 -5.40
CA ARG A 289 6.05 -17.95 -4.46
C ARG A 289 5.28 -17.38 -3.27
N LEU A 290 5.80 -16.32 -2.65
CA LEU A 290 5.14 -15.65 -1.51
C LEU A 290 3.77 -15.12 -1.88
N MET A 291 3.67 -14.41 -3.00
CA MET A 291 2.40 -13.84 -3.46
C MET A 291 1.39 -14.94 -3.84
N LEU A 292 1.79 -15.95 -4.60
CA LEU A 292 0.91 -17.07 -4.97
C LEU A 292 0.44 -17.84 -3.73
N THR A 293 1.35 -18.08 -2.77
CA THR A 293 0.97 -18.71 -1.49
C THR A 293 -0.09 -17.89 -0.77
N HIS A 294 0.11 -16.57 -0.65
CA HIS A 294 -0.86 -15.70 -0.01
C HIS A 294 -2.22 -15.71 -0.73
N ALA A 295 -2.20 -15.59 -2.07
CA ALA A 295 -3.43 -15.58 -2.87
C ALA A 295 -4.24 -16.88 -2.71
N PHE A 296 -3.59 -18.04 -2.81
CA PHE A 296 -4.30 -19.33 -2.79
C PHE A 296 -4.56 -19.85 -1.39
N GLU A 297 -3.70 -19.60 -0.40
CA GLU A 297 -3.82 -20.20 0.93
C GLU A 297 -4.46 -19.26 1.95
N THR A 298 -4.33 -17.93 1.79
CA THR A 298 -4.94 -16.94 2.68
C THR A 298 -6.23 -16.40 2.09
N TRP A 299 -6.21 -15.88 0.86
CA TRP A 299 -7.41 -15.35 0.20
C TRP A 299 -8.27 -16.42 -0.44
N GLN A 300 -7.71 -17.61 -0.72
CA GLN A 300 -8.39 -18.72 -1.36
C GLN A 300 -8.95 -18.36 -2.73
N VAL A 301 -8.19 -17.56 -3.50
CA VAL A 301 -8.61 -17.16 -4.85
C VAL A 301 -8.80 -18.36 -5.79
N ARG A 302 -9.66 -18.22 -6.76
CA ARG A 302 -9.89 -19.24 -7.79
C ARG A 302 -8.82 -19.25 -8.85
N SER A 303 -8.25 -18.07 -9.15
CA SER A 303 -7.22 -17.92 -10.15
C SER A 303 -6.35 -16.69 -9.88
N VAL A 304 -5.07 -16.78 -10.18
CA VAL A 304 -4.14 -15.66 -10.25
C VAL A 304 -3.72 -15.46 -11.69
N CYS A 305 -4.00 -14.26 -12.23
CA CYS A 305 -3.59 -13.87 -13.57
C CYS A 305 -2.22 -13.20 -13.57
N LEU A 306 -1.50 -13.32 -14.69
CA LEU A 306 -0.26 -12.61 -14.98
C LEU A 306 -0.31 -12.15 -16.44
N HIS A 307 -0.06 -10.87 -16.66
CA HIS A 307 -0.02 -10.31 -18.01
C HIS A 307 1.35 -9.69 -18.29
N THR A 308 1.79 -9.81 -19.52
CA THR A 308 2.96 -9.09 -20.01
C THR A 308 2.73 -8.63 -21.47
N ASP A 309 3.50 -7.66 -21.93
CA ASP A 309 3.52 -7.33 -23.35
C ASP A 309 3.86 -8.58 -24.17
N ALA A 310 3.11 -8.87 -25.23
CA ALA A 310 3.30 -10.06 -26.06
C ALA A 310 4.74 -10.13 -26.66
N ARG A 311 5.37 -8.97 -26.84
CA ARG A 311 6.75 -8.80 -27.33
C ARG A 311 7.81 -9.03 -26.24
N ASN A 312 7.42 -9.05 -24.97
CA ASN A 312 8.35 -9.21 -23.84
C ASN A 312 8.64 -10.69 -23.57
N GLU A 313 9.45 -11.30 -24.44
CA GLU A 313 9.82 -12.73 -24.36
C GLU A 313 10.43 -13.09 -23.00
N ARG A 314 11.25 -12.20 -22.43
CA ARG A 314 11.87 -12.43 -21.11
C ARG A 314 10.82 -12.60 -20.01
N SER A 315 9.80 -11.73 -19.98
CA SER A 315 8.74 -11.84 -18.99
C SER A 315 7.87 -13.06 -19.24
N ARG A 316 7.56 -13.38 -20.50
CA ARG A 316 6.80 -14.58 -20.87
C ARG A 316 7.50 -15.84 -20.37
N ALA A 317 8.79 -16.00 -20.69
CA ALA A 317 9.59 -17.13 -20.21
C ALA A 317 9.69 -17.17 -18.67
N ALA A 318 9.76 -16.04 -17.99
CA ALA A 318 9.78 -15.98 -16.53
C ALA A 318 8.42 -16.42 -15.92
N ILE A 319 7.30 -16.06 -16.54
CA ILE A 319 5.96 -16.48 -16.10
C ILE A 319 5.75 -17.98 -16.32
N GLU A 320 6.14 -18.50 -17.48
CA GLU A 320 6.07 -19.95 -17.77
C GLU A 320 6.95 -20.76 -16.83
N ARG A 321 8.16 -20.27 -16.54
CA ARG A 321 9.10 -20.93 -15.62
C ARG A 321 8.55 -21.07 -14.19
N ILE A 322 7.72 -20.13 -13.72
CA ILE A 322 7.10 -20.24 -12.38
C ILE A 322 5.80 -21.05 -12.39
N GLY A 323 5.42 -21.62 -13.52
CA GLY A 323 4.24 -22.47 -13.65
C GLY A 323 2.99 -21.76 -14.19
N GLY A 324 3.09 -20.50 -14.64
CA GLY A 324 1.97 -19.82 -15.30
C GLY A 324 1.62 -20.47 -16.64
N ARG A 325 0.36 -20.82 -16.84
CA ARG A 325 -0.14 -21.43 -18.06
C ARG A 325 -0.63 -20.36 -19.03
N PHE A 326 -0.19 -20.42 -20.28
CA PHE A 326 -0.59 -19.49 -21.32
C PHE A 326 -2.07 -19.69 -21.71
N GLU A 327 -2.84 -18.61 -21.70
CA GLU A 327 -4.28 -18.61 -22.06
C GLU A 327 -4.54 -18.00 -23.44
N GLY A 328 -3.71 -17.05 -23.86
CA GLY A 328 -3.90 -16.37 -25.15
C GLY A 328 -3.32 -14.97 -25.18
N VAL A 329 -3.59 -14.25 -26.28
CA VAL A 329 -3.20 -12.86 -26.48
C VAL A 329 -4.43 -11.98 -26.50
N LEU A 330 -4.49 -11.02 -25.59
CA LEU A 330 -5.49 -9.96 -25.55
C LEU A 330 -5.02 -8.81 -26.43
N ARG A 331 -5.69 -8.59 -27.57
CA ARG A 331 -5.29 -7.54 -28.54
C ARG A 331 -5.69 -6.16 -28.03
N ALA A 332 -4.80 -5.17 -28.24
CA ALA A 332 -5.00 -3.78 -27.83
C ALA A 332 -5.50 -3.63 -26.37
N HIS A 333 -4.99 -4.46 -25.46
CA HIS A 333 -5.52 -4.65 -24.12
C HIS A 333 -5.23 -3.48 -23.17
N ARG A 334 -4.05 -2.87 -23.33
CA ARG A 334 -3.58 -1.75 -22.46
C ARG A 334 -2.68 -0.81 -23.27
N MET A 335 -2.48 0.38 -22.74
CA MET A 335 -1.42 1.26 -23.24
C MET A 335 -0.06 0.78 -22.72
N ALA A 336 0.92 0.63 -23.61
CA ALA A 336 2.30 0.34 -23.23
C ALA A 336 3.03 1.63 -22.80
N ALA A 337 4.22 1.47 -22.21
CA ALA A 337 5.05 2.61 -21.79
C ALA A 337 5.49 3.50 -22.97
N ASP A 338 5.56 2.95 -24.18
CA ASP A 338 5.86 3.65 -25.43
C ASP A 338 4.62 4.34 -26.05
N LEU A 339 3.50 4.42 -25.32
CA LEU A 339 2.21 4.98 -25.74
C LEU A 339 1.58 4.27 -26.96
N ILE A 340 2.00 3.06 -27.27
CA ILE A 340 1.40 2.22 -28.31
C ILE A 340 0.42 1.26 -27.64
N PRO A 341 -0.80 1.04 -28.19
CA PRO A 341 -1.68 -0.02 -27.72
C PRO A 341 -0.96 -1.37 -27.76
N ARG A 342 -0.81 -2.01 -26.62
CA ARG A 342 -0.10 -3.28 -26.52
C ARG A 342 -1.04 -4.47 -26.59
N ASP A 343 -0.63 -5.51 -27.26
CA ASP A 343 -1.16 -6.83 -27.10
C ASP A 343 -0.57 -7.47 -25.84
N SER A 344 -1.39 -8.04 -24.99
CA SER A 344 -0.96 -8.67 -23.74
C SER A 344 -1.03 -10.19 -23.83
N ALA A 345 0.09 -10.86 -23.65
CA ALA A 345 0.12 -12.30 -23.39
C ALA A 345 -0.43 -12.55 -21.98
N ARG A 346 -1.52 -13.30 -21.88
CA ARG A 346 -2.19 -13.65 -20.64
C ARG A 346 -1.81 -15.04 -20.22
N TYR A 347 -1.53 -15.18 -18.94
CA TYR A 347 -1.24 -16.43 -18.25
C TYR A 347 -2.06 -16.49 -16.96
N SER A 348 -2.28 -17.70 -16.46
CA SER A 348 -2.88 -17.90 -15.14
C SER A 348 -2.29 -19.09 -14.42
N VAL A 349 -2.53 -19.14 -13.11
CA VAL A 349 -2.47 -20.30 -12.24
C VAL A 349 -3.82 -20.41 -11.58
N THR A 350 -4.48 -21.58 -11.67
CA THR A 350 -5.76 -21.85 -11.01
C THR A 350 -5.57 -22.50 -9.65
N ALA A 351 -6.61 -22.47 -8.80
CA ALA A 351 -6.59 -23.14 -7.50
C ALA A 351 -6.29 -24.64 -7.60
N ASP A 352 -6.80 -25.31 -8.65
CA ASP A 352 -6.57 -26.75 -8.88
C ASP A 352 -5.11 -27.05 -9.30
N GLU A 353 -4.46 -26.10 -10.00
CA GLU A 353 -3.06 -26.21 -10.43
C GLU A 353 -2.07 -25.86 -9.32
N TRP A 354 -2.52 -25.05 -8.33
CA TRP A 354 -1.64 -24.52 -7.28
C TRP A 354 -0.82 -25.58 -6.53
N PRO A 355 -1.34 -26.73 -6.11
CA PRO A 355 -0.52 -27.72 -5.40
C PRO A 355 0.67 -28.21 -6.21
N ALA A 356 0.55 -28.32 -7.53
CA ALA A 356 1.64 -28.72 -8.43
C ALA A 356 2.63 -27.56 -8.64
N VAL A 357 2.11 -26.35 -8.87
CA VAL A 357 2.94 -25.13 -9.01
C VAL A 357 3.71 -24.83 -7.73
N LYS A 358 3.13 -25.00 -6.55
CA LYS A 358 3.80 -24.82 -5.26
C LYS A 358 5.02 -25.74 -5.11
N ARG A 359 4.85 -27.03 -5.42
CA ARG A 359 5.97 -28.00 -5.40
C ARG A 359 7.05 -27.62 -6.40
N HIS A 360 6.66 -27.22 -7.60
CA HIS A 360 7.60 -26.76 -8.62
C HIS A 360 8.43 -25.55 -8.18
N LEU A 361 7.78 -24.54 -7.57
CA LEU A 361 8.44 -23.35 -7.04
C LEU A 361 9.40 -23.66 -5.90
N ALA A 362 9.09 -24.62 -5.02
CA ALA A 362 9.99 -25.06 -3.97
C ALA A 362 11.30 -25.61 -4.57
N VAL A 363 11.20 -26.52 -5.56
CA VAL A 363 12.38 -27.10 -6.25
C VAL A 363 13.19 -26.01 -6.97
N LEU A 364 12.53 -25.01 -7.56
CA LEU A 364 13.23 -23.89 -8.21
C LEU A 364 14.00 -23.03 -7.20
N SER A 365 13.41 -22.76 -6.04
CA SER A 365 14.05 -21.97 -4.97
C SER A 365 15.30 -22.69 -4.44
N ASP A 366 15.20 -24.00 -4.18
CA ASP A 366 16.34 -24.81 -3.69
C ASP A 366 17.52 -24.80 -4.67
N ARG A 367 17.26 -24.97 -5.98
CA ARG A 367 18.29 -24.94 -7.02
C ARG A 367 19.02 -23.60 -7.11
N LEU A 368 18.29 -22.51 -6.94
CA LEU A 368 18.87 -21.17 -6.98
C LEU A 368 19.70 -20.87 -5.72
N GLY A 369 19.30 -21.40 -4.56
CA GLY A 369 20.07 -21.34 -3.32
C GLY A 369 21.40 -22.14 -3.40
N GLN A 370 21.36 -23.36 -3.93
CA GLN A 370 22.56 -24.22 -4.08
C GLN A 370 23.57 -23.64 -5.08
N GLY A 371 23.12 -22.97 -6.15
CA GLY A 371 24.00 -22.32 -7.12
C GLY A 371 24.87 -21.20 -6.52
N ARG A 372 24.35 -20.48 -5.51
CA ARG A 372 25.13 -19.49 -4.77
C ARG A 372 26.17 -20.07 -3.84
N LEU A 373 25.84 -21.16 -3.13
CA LEU A 373 26.79 -21.83 -2.26
C LEU A 373 27.99 -22.43 -3.07
N ALA A 374 27.74 -22.98 -4.25
CA ALA A 374 28.76 -23.45 -5.15
C ALA A 374 29.62 -22.31 -5.73
N SER A 375 29.06 -21.15 -5.98
CA SER A 375 29.80 -19.97 -6.45
C SER A 375 30.65 -19.36 -5.33
N ALA A 376 30.10 -19.25 -4.11
CA ALA A 376 30.83 -18.75 -2.94
C ALA A 376 32.00 -19.71 -2.56
N ALA A 377 31.77 -21.01 -2.63
CA ALA A 377 32.80 -22.00 -2.38
C ALA A 377 33.95 -21.94 -3.42
N ARG A 378 33.65 -21.68 -4.70
CA ARG A 378 34.69 -21.46 -5.73
C ARG A 378 35.48 -20.17 -5.48
N TRP A 379 34.84 -19.11 -4.96
CA TRP A 379 35.51 -17.86 -4.62
C TRP A 379 36.46 -18.05 -3.42
N CYS A 380 36.05 -18.79 -2.39
CA CYS A 380 36.91 -19.13 -1.25
C CYS A 380 38.09 -19.98 -1.66
N LEU A 381 37.91 -20.95 -2.56
CA LEU A 381 39.01 -21.82 -3.05
C LEU A 381 39.97 -21.06 -3.98
N SER A 382 39.50 -20.09 -4.78
CA SER A 382 40.39 -19.25 -5.60
C SER A 382 41.17 -18.22 -4.78
N GLY A 383 40.59 -17.73 -3.67
CA GLY A 383 41.27 -16.82 -2.73
C GLY A 383 42.43 -17.48 -1.99
N GLN A 384 42.36 -18.78 -1.64
CA GLN A 384 43.42 -19.50 -0.98
C GLN A 384 44.64 -19.77 -1.91
N HIS A 385 44.41 -19.89 -3.21
CA HIS A 385 45.53 -20.04 -4.17
C HIS A 385 46.33 -18.72 -4.38
N TRP A 386 45.77 -17.56 -4.12
CA TRP A 386 46.47 -16.28 -4.20
C TRP A 386 47.36 -16.03 -2.98
N LEU A 387 46.97 -16.45 -1.79
CA LEU A 387 47.78 -16.29 -0.57
C LEU A 387 49.01 -17.24 -0.56
N LEU A 388 48.96 -18.39 -1.23
CA LEU A 388 50.11 -19.31 -1.35
C LEU A 388 51.13 -18.88 -2.41
N ARG A 389 50.82 -17.93 -3.26
CA ARG A 389 51.75 -17.42 -4.27
C ARG A 389 52.53 -16.18 -3.82
N TRP A 390 52.12 -15.51 -2.76
CA TRP A 390 52.80 -14.35 -2.16
C TRP A 390 53.80 -14.73 -1.05
N GLY A 391 53.77 -15.95 -0.56
CA GLY A 391 54.66 -16.45 0.50
C GLY A 391 56.02 -16.94 0.05
N ARG A 392 56.40 -16.84 -1.23
CA ARG A 392 57.71 -17.37 -1.76
C ARG A 392 58.55 -16.33 -2.48
N ALA A 393 58.40 -15.06 -2.23
CA ALA A 393 59.16 -13.99 -2.91
C ALA A 393 59.99 -13.07 -1.95
N THR A 394 60.31 -13.57 -0.76
CA THR A 394 61.26 -12.83 0.13
C THR A 394 62.31 -13.80 0.69
N ASP A 395 63.20 -14.29 -0.16
CA ASP A 395 64.50 -14.80 0.29
C ASP A 395 65.51 -14.69 -0.88
N ARG A 396 66.02 -13.51 -1.11
CA ARG A 396 67.31 -13.31 -1.79
C ARG A 396 67.99 -12.12 -1.14
N GLN A 397 68.97 -12.46 -0.29
CA GLN A 397 69.98 -11.49 0.20
C GLN A 397 70.86 -11.01 -0.96
N PRO A 398 71.33 -9.74 -0.91
CA PRO A 398 72.30 -9.26 -1.87
C PRO A 398 73.68 -9.71 -1.43
N THR A 399 74.39 -10.39 -2.31
CA THR A 399 75.86 -10.57 -2.21
C THR A 399 76.55 -9.35 -2.80
N GLU A 400 77.40 -8.72 -1.97
CA GLU A 400 78.44 -7.79 -2.40
C GLU A 400 79.41 -8.47 -3.38
N ALA A 401 79.87 -7.70 -4.37
CA ALA A 401 81.29 -7.58 -4.67
C ALA A 401 81.57 -6.77 -5.95
N ALA A 402 82.48 -5.81 -5.80
CA ALA A 402 83.41 -5.19 -6.75
C ALA A 402 82.86 -4.31 -7.88
#